data_e0398e42b89bd424d8e0c09aa86bf8b1
#
_entry.id   e0398e42b89bd424d8e0c09aa86bf8b1
#
_cell.length_a   1.000
_cell.length_b   1.000
_cell.length_c   1.000
_cell.angle_alpha   90.00
_cell.angle_beta   90.00
_cell.angle_gamma   90.00
#
_symmetry.space_group_name_H-M   'P 1'
#
loop_
_entity.id
_entity.type
_entity.pdbx_description
1 polymer ?
#
loop_
_entity_poly.entity_id
_entity_poly.type
_entity_poly.pdbx_seq_one_letter_code
_entity_poly.pdbx_strand_id
1 'polypeptide(L)'
;PIVNDAGDSLDFSRADAMADKILAWNNAHPDQKIRIRGHVLVWHSQTQEWFFHENYDITKPYVNKETMNRRLEWFISSVFDHYFGEAANGKYDGLFYGWDVVNEAVIGNTYRTDKVSAAESLSEIRHGNNSSWWHVYESNEFIINAFKYANKYAPENVELYYNDFGETDNTKCE
;
A
#
# COMPACT_ATOMS: atom_id res chain seq x y z
N PRO A 1 -6.49 2.20 -7.02
CA PRO A 1 -7.68 1.44 -7.43
C PRO A 1 -8.68 1.35 -6.30
N ILE A 2 -9.94 1.09 -6.64
CA ILE A 2 -11.03 0.91 -5.68
C ILE A 2 -11.50 -0.53 -5.81
N VAL A 3 -11.55 -1.26 -4.67
CA VAL A 3 -12.16 -2.60 -4.63
C VAL A 3 -13.67 -2.44 -4.74
N ASN A 4 -14.34 -3.25 -5.54
CA ASN A 4 -15.81 -3.24 -5.61
C ASN A 4 -16.41 -3.87 -4.36
N ASP A 5 -17.72 -3.65 -4.14
CA ASP A 5 -18.43 -4.14 -2.95
C ASP A 5 -18.46 -5.68 -2.82
N ALA A 6 -18.25 -6.40 -3.92
CA ALA A 6 -18.11 -7.86 -3.91
C ALA A 6 -16.68 -8.32 -3.56
N GLY A 7 -15.69 -7.41 -3.60
CA GLY A 7 -14.30 -7.71 -3.27
C GLY A 7 -13.57 -8.58 -4.29
N ASP A 8 -14.07 -8.66 -5.53
CA ASP A 8 -13.54 -9.54 -6.59
C ASP A 8 -12.94 -8.79 -7.78
N SER A 9 -13.03 -7.48 -7.82
CA SER A 9 -12.44 -6.65 -8.87
C SER A 9 -11.98 -5.28 -8.37
N LEU A 10 -11.06 -4.68 -9.13
CA LEU A 10 -10.53 -3.35 -8.85
C LEU A 10 -10.94 -2.37 -9.97
N ASP A 11 -11.37 -1.18 -9.59
CA ASP A 11 -11.57 -0.07 -10.52
C ASP A 11 -10.29 0.77 -10.63
N PHE A 12 -9.66 0.74 -11.79
CA PHE A 12 -8.47 1.50 -12.12
C PHE A 12 -8.75 2.79 -12.88
N SER A 13 -10.01 3.07 -13.25
CA SER A 13 -10.40 4.11 -14.19
C SER A 13 -9.79 5.50 -13.90
N ARG A 14 -9.76 5.91 -12.62
CA ARG A 14 -9.19 7.19 -12.22
C ARG A 14 -7.68 7.21 -12.28
N ALA A 15 -7.03 6.12 -11.87
CA ALA A 15 -5.57 6.00 -11.90
C ALA A 15 -5.07 5.91 -13.34
N ASP A 16 -5.76 5.15 -14.18
CA ASP A 16 -5.47 5.05 -15.62
C ASP A 16 -5.62 6.38 -16.34
N ALA A 17 -6.68 7.13 -16.05
CA ALA A 17 -6.85 8.46 -16.63
C ALA A 17 -5.71 9.43 -16.28
N MET A 18 -5.11 9.31 -15.09
CA MET A 18 -3.92 10.07 -14.70
C MET A 18 -2.69 9.57 -15.46
N ALA A 19 -2.45 8.26 -15.47
CA ALA A 19 -1.32 7.64 -16.15
C ALA A 19 -1.33 7.96 -17.66
N ASP A 20 -2.50 7.91 -18.30
CA ASP A 20 -2.67 8.21 -19.73
C ASP A 20 -2.34 9.67 -20.06
N LYS A 21 -2.71 10.61 -19.18
CA LYS A 21 -2.31 12.02 -19.35
C LYS A 21 -0.80 12.21 -19.28
N ILE A 22 -0.13 11.52 -18.35
CA ILE A 22 1.32 11.57 -18.23
C ILE A 22 2.00 10.91 -19.44
N LEU A 23 1.49 9.78 -19.92
CA LEU A 23 1.97 9.15 -21.15
C LEU A 23 1.83 10.09 -22.37
N ALA A 24 0.69 10.77 -22.51
CA ALA A 24 0.49 11.75 -23.57
C ALA A 24 1.48 12.92 -23.47
N TRP A 25 1.74 13.42 -22.26
CA TRP A 25 2.78 14.42 -22.01
C TRP A 25 4.16 13.91 -22.42
N ASN A 26 4.54 12.73 -21.98
CA ASN A 26 5.84 12.14 -22.25
C ASN A 26 6.09 11.92 -23.75
N ASN A 27 5.06 11.55 -24.50
CA ASN A 27 5.12 11.41 -25.94
C ASN A 27 5.35 12.75 -26.65
N ALA A 28 4.74 13.82 -26.13
CA ALA A 28 4.92 15.17 -26.67
C ALA A 28 6.24 15.83 -26.22
N HIS A 29 6.83 15.38 -25.13
CA HIS A 29 8.02 15.99 -24.51
C HIS A 29 9.08 14.92 -24.16
N PRO A 30 9.72 14.29 -25.15
CA PRO A 30 10.62 13.15 -24.93
C PRO A 30 11.83 13.47 -24.05
N ASP A 31 12.25 14.74 -24.02
CA ASP A 31 13.39 15.21 -23.22
C ASP A 31 12.99 15.65 -21.79
N GLN A 32 11.70 15.64 -21.47
CA GLN A 32 11.17 16.11 -20.18
C GLN A 32 10.15 15.10 -19.61
N LYS A 33 10.52 13.83 -19.61
CA LYS A 33 9.61 12.76 -19.16
C LYS A 33 9.30 12.84 -17.68
N ILE A 34 8.03 12.68 -17.36
CA ILE A 34 7.51 12.51 -16.00
C ILE A 34 7.40 11.01 -15.72
N ARG A 35 7.82 10.60 -14.54
CA ARG A 35 7.60 9.23 -14.05
C ARG A 35 6.69 9.26 -12.83
N ILE A 36 6.02 8.16 -12.57
CA ILE A 36 5.07 8.01 -11.49
C ILE A 36 5.70 7.18 -10.35
N ARG A 37 5.48 7.63 -9.13
CA ARG A 37 5.57 6.80 -7.94
C ARG A 37 4.16 6.41 -7.55
N GLY A 38 3.84 5.13 -7.58
CA GLY A 38 2.54 4.61 -7.19
C GLY A 38 2.29 4.86 -5.70
N HIS A 39 1.11 5.34 -5.33
CA HIS A 39 0.74 5.60 -3.96
C HIS A 39 -0.72 5.17 -3.77
N VAL A 40 -1.03 4.29 -2.90
CA VAL A 40 -0.29 3.41 -1.98
C VAL A 40 -0.98 2.05 -1.93
N LEU A 41 -0.29 0.97 -1.56
CA LEU A 41 -0.91 -0.35 -1.46
C LEU A 41 -1.56 -0.57 -0.08
N VAL A 42 -0.87 -0.20 1.00
CA VAL A 42 -1.33 -0.37 2.37
C VAL A 42 -1.29 0.95 3.12
N TRP A 43 -2.44 1.42 3.56
CA TRP A 43 -2.56 2.64 4.36
C TRP A 43 -3.72 2.49 5.35
N HIS A 44 -3.57 3.01 6.56
CA HIS A 44 -4.62 3.03 7.58
C HIS A 44 -5.80 3.94 7.20
N SER A 45 -5.55 4.96 6.38
CA SER A 45 -6.53 5.86 5.82
C SER A 45 -6.91 5.45 4.40
N GLN A 46 -8.14 5.74 3.96
CA GLN A 46 -8.65 5.50 2.61
C GLN A 46 -8.77 4.03 2.16
N THR A 47 -8.26 3.05 2.92
CA THR A 47 -8.67 1.66 2.73
C THR A 47 -10.09 1.52 3.26
N GLN A 48 -10.99 1.04 2.43
CA GLN A 48 -12.40 0.96 2.78
C GLN A 48 -12.63 -0.06 3.90
N GLU A 49 -13.38 0.31 4.95
CA GLU A 49 -13.53 -0.48 6.16
C GLU A 49 -14.11 -1.87 5.88
N TRP A 50 -15.07 -2.00 4.96
CA TRP A 50 -15.67 -3.29 4.61
C TRP A 50 -14.64 -4.31 4.07
N PHE A 51 -13.47 -3.86 3.55
CA PHE A 51 -12.40 -4.75 3.08
C PHE A 51 -11.83 -5.65 4.18
N PHE A 52 -11.97 -5.24 5.44
CA PHE A 52 -11.48 -5.97 6.61
C PHE A 52 -12.52 -6.90 7.22
N HIS A 53 -13.76 -6.84 6.79
CA HIS A 53 -14.88 -7.57 7.38
C HIS A 53 -15.27 -8.82 6.59
N GLU A 54 -15.89 -9.80 7.28
CA GLU A 54 -16.42 -11.00 6.64
C GLU A 54 -17.46 -10.62 5.58
N ASN A 55 -17.42 -11.31 4.44
CA ASN A 55 -18.29 -11.06 3.30
C ASN A 55 -18.28 -9.61 2.78
N TYR A 56 -17.21 -8.84 3.10
CA TYR A 56 -17.10 -7.42 2.77
C TYR A 56 -18.25 -6.56 3.33
N ASP A 57 -18.78 -6.95 4.48
CA ASP A 57 -19.92 -6.30 5.15
C ASP A 57 -19.49 -5.75 6.51
N ILE A 58 -19.50 -4.43 6.68
CA ILE A 58 -19.09 -3.74 7.92
C ILE A 58 -19.93 -4.13 9.15
N THR A 59 -21.06 -4.77 8.96
CA THR A 59 -21.91 -5.27 10.06
C THR A 59 -21.43 -6.63 10.60
N LYS A 60 -20.46 -7.25 9.91
CA LYS A 60 -19.88 -8.54 10.27
C LYS A 60 -18.56 -8.35 11.04
N PRO A 61 -18.07 -9.38 11.73
CA PRO A 61 -16.76 -9.35 12.37
C PRO A 61 -15.62 -9.07 11.36
N TYR A 62 -14.49 -8.63 11.90
CA TYR A 62 -13.24 -8.62 11.14
C TYR A 62 -12.85 -10.03 10.70
N VAL A 63 -12.28 -10.15 9.51
CA VAL A 63 -11.73 -11.42 9.04
C VAL A 63 -10.50 -11.84 9.85
N ASN A 64 -10.18 -13.13 9.83
CA ASN A 64 -8.93 -13.62 10.41
C ASN A 64 -7.71 -13.26 9.54
N LYS A 65 -6.51 -13.36 10.11
CA LYS A 65 -5.23 -13.07 9.44
C LYS A 65 -5.05 -13.83 8.14
N GLU A 66 -5.42 -15.10 8.08
CA GLU A 66 -5.26 -15.93 6.89
C GLU A 66 -6.10 -15.39 5.72
N THR A 67 -7.34 -15.02 5.99
CA THR A 67 -8.21 -14.40 4.98
C THR A 67 -7.68 -13.03 4.56
N MET A 68 -7.20 -12.23 5.52
CA MET A 68 -6.63 -10.92 5.20
C MET A 68 -5.36 -11.03 4.38
N ASN A 69 -4.49 -12.02 4.67
CA ASN A 69 -3.30 -12.28 3.87
C ASN A 69 -3.67 -12.61 2.40
N ARG A 70 -4.69 -13.44 2.17
CA ARG A 70 -5.18 -13.73 0.81
C ARG A 70 -5.71 -12.48 0.11
N ARG A 71 -6.47 -11.63 0.81
CA ARG A 71 -7.00 -10.36 0.27
C ARG A 71 -5.88 -9.38 -0.06
N LEU A 72 -4.90 -9.25 0.83
CA LEU A 72 -3.75 -8.37 0.65
C LEU A 72 -2.89 -8.83 -0.53
N GLU A 73 -2.60 -10.13 -0.63
CA GLU A 73 -1.85 -10.69 -1.76
C GLU A 73 -2.59 -10.49 -3.07
N TRP A 74 -3.89 -10.80 -3.10
CA TRP A 74 -4.73 -10.57 -4.27
C TRP A 74 -4.75 -9.10 -4.69
N PHE A 75 -4.92 -8.18 -3.75
CA PHE A 75 -4.93 -6.74 -4.04
C PHE A 75 -3.60 -6.29 -4.65
N ILE A 76 -2.48 -6.62 -4.03
CA ILE A 76 -1.15 -6.24 -4.49
C ILE A 76 -0.84 -6.85 -5.86
N SER A 77 -1.10 -8.16 -6.02
CA SER A 77 -0.87 -8.83 -7.29
C SER A 77 -1.73 -8.25 -8.42
N SER A 78 -2.99 -7.95 -8.15
CA SER A 78 -3.90 -7.35 -9.14
C SER A 78 -3.46 -5.95 -9.56
N VAL A 79 -2.92 -5.13 -8.64
CA VAL A 79 -2.39 -3.82 -8.97
C VAL A 79 -1.17 -3.94 -9.89
N PHE A 80 -0.23 -4.80 -9.57
CA PHE A 80 0.97 -4.97 -10.39
C PHE A 80 0.67 -5.67 -11.73
N ASP A 81 -0.24 -6.64 -11.75
CA ASP A 81 -0.67 -7.27 -13.00
C ASP A 81 -1.35 -6.27 -13.94
N HIS A 82 -2.17 -5.35 -13.40
CA HIS A 82 -2.82 -4.32 -14.20
C HIS A 82 -1.82 -3.42 -14.93
N TYR A 83 -0.74 -3.00 -14.27
CA TYR A 83 0.22 -2.06 -14.85
C TYR A 83 1.39 -2.75 -15.58
N PHE A 84 1.75 -3.95 -15.20
CA PHE A 84 2.97 -4.64 -15.67
C PHE A 84 2.71 -6.03 -16.24
N GLY A 85 1.51 -6.57 -16.10
CA GLY A 85 1.15 -7.88 -16.60
C GLY A 85 0.96 -7.90 -18.13
N GLU A 86 0.73 -9.09 -18.66
CA GLU A 86 0.57 -9.30 -20.12
C GLU A 86 -0.55 -8.46 -20.75
N ALA A 87 -1.64 -8.25 -20.00
CA ALA A 87 -2.78 -7.46 -20.46
C ALA A 87 -2.45 -5.98 -20.67
N ALA A 88 -1.48 -5.44 -19.92
CA ALA A 88 -0.99 -4.07 -20.09
C ALA A 88 -0.24 -3.89 -21.42
N ASN A 89 0.28 -4.98 -22.00
CA ASN A 89 0.99 -5.00 -23.28
C ASN A 89 2.07 -3.90 -23.39
N GLY A 90 2.82 -3.68 -22.31
CA GLY A 90 3.88 -2.67 -22.25
C GLY A 90 3.41 -1.22 -22.27
N LYS A 91 2.10 -0.95 -22.18
CA LYS A 91 1.54 0.42 -22.22
C LYS A 91 2.21 1.36 -21.22
N TYR A 92 2.55 0.85 -20.03
CA TYR A 92 3.09 1.64 -18.92
C TYR A 92 4.59 1.44 -18.71
N ASP A 93 5.30 0.83 -19.66
CA ASP A 93 6.74 0.57 -19.55
C ASP A 93 7.54 1.85 -19.30
N GLY A 94 8.35 1.84 -18.24
CA GLY A 94 9.18 2.96 -17.83
C GLY A 94 8.41 4.15 -17.23
N LEU A 95 7.08 4.07 -17.12
CA LEU A 95 6.27 5.12 -16.51
C LEU A 95 6.37 5.11 -14.98
N PHE A 96 6.22 3.94 -14.37
CA PHE A 96 6.36 3.78 -12.93
C PHE A 96 7.81 3.47 -12.56
N TYR A 97 8.41 4.27 -11.67
CA TYR A 97 9.77 4.03 -11.19
C TYR A 97 9.80 3.42 -9.78
N GLY A 98 8.71 3.53 -9.05
CA GLY A 98 8.61 3.01 -7.70
C GLY A 98 7.18 3.00 -7.17
N TRP A 99 7.00 2.38 -6.02
CA TRP A 99 5.69 2.25 -5.37
C TRP A 99 5.80 2.37 -3.85
N ASP A 100 4.94 3.18 -3.25
CA ASP A 100 4.73 3.19 -1.80
C ASP A 100 3.94 1.94 -1.41
N VAL A 101 4.62 0.99 -0.79
CA VAL A 101 4.00 -0.27 -0.37
C VAL A 101 3.18 -0.07 0.89
N VAL A 102 3.75 0.62 1.88
CA VAL A 102 3.08 0.94 3.14
C VAL A 102 3.25 2.43 3.42
N ASN A 103 2.17 3.06 3.87
CA ASN A 103 2.16 4.47 4.23
C ASN A 103 1.74 4.66 5.69
N GLU A 104 2.50 5.50 6.42
CA GLU A 104 2.15 6.01 7.75
C GLU A 104 1.78 4.93 8.78
N ALA A 105 2.49 3.82 8.78
CA ALA A 105 2.23 2.76 9.75
C ALA A 105 2.86 3.03 11.12
N VAL A 106 3.84 3.94 11.21
CA VAL A 106 4.51 4.32 12.46
C VAL A 106 3.93 5.62 12.98
N ILE A 107 3.55 5.66 14.26
CA ILE A 107 3.03 6.88 14.90
C ILE A 107 4.10 7.61 15.71
N GLY A 108 5.21 6.96 16.04
CA GLY A 108 6.26 7.48 16.92
C GLY A 108 5.77 7.69 18.37
N ASN A 109 6.70 7.88 19.27
CA ASN A 109 6.39 8.25 20.64
C ASN A 109 7.10 9.57 20.99
N THR A 110 6.36 10.66 21.00
CA THR A 110 6.85 12.03 21.20
C THR A 110 7.57 12.29 22.53
N TYR A 111 7.70 11.30 23.40
CA TYR A 111 8.26 11.46 24.74
C TYR A 111 9.38 10.47 25.10
N ARG A 112 9.90 9.72 24.13
CA ARG A 112 10.94 8.71 24.41
C ARG A 112 12.33 9.24 24.17
N THR A 113 13.19 9.04 25.15
CA THR A 113 14.63 9.41 25.09
C THR A 113 15.55 8.19 25.21
N ASP A 114 15.00 6.98 25.28
CA ASP A 114 15.69 5.73 25.55
C ASP A 114 15.39 4.66 24.48
N LYS A 115 16.30 3.72 24.30
CA LYS A 115 16.14 2.61 23.36
C LYS A 115 14.99 1.69 23.79
N VAL A 116 14.11 1.40 22.84
CA VAL A 116 12.94 0.56 23.07
C VAL A 116 13.29 -0.93 22.96
N SER A 117 12.63 -1.74 23.80
CA SER A 117 12.60 -3.19 23.62
C SER A 117 11.75 -3.56 22.39
N ALA A 118 11.93 -4.77 21.83
CA ALA A 118 11.12 -5.25 20.70
C ALA A 118 9.60 -5.23 21.00
N ALA A 119 9.19 -5.46 22.24
CA ALA A 119 7.78 -5.39 22.64
C ALA A 119 7.24 -3.94 22.65
N GLU A 120 8.06 -2.99 23.03
CA GLU A 120 7.73 -1.57 23.04
C GLU A 120 7.73 -0.97 21.63
N SER A 121 8.60 -1.44 20.73
CA SER A 121 8.61 -1.00 19.35
C SER A 121 7.30 -1.32 18.61
N LEU A 122 6.58 -2.36 18.99
CA LEU A 122 5.25 -2.65 18.46
C LEU A 122 4.20 -1.61 18.89
N SER A 123 4.39 -0.93 20.03
CA SER A 123 3.48 0.15 20.47
C SER A 123 3.56 1.39 19.59
N GLU A 124 4.58 1.50 18.77
CA GLU A 124 4.80 2.61 17.83
C GLU A 124 4.12 2.37 16.49
N ILE A 125 3.70 1.13 16.21
CA ILE A 125 2.85 0.83 15.07
C ILE A 125 1.45 1.43 15.31
N ARG A 126 0.90 2.06 14.32
CA ARG A 126 -0.46 2.63 14.37
C ARG A 126 -1.47 1.54 14.74
N HIS A 127 -2.14 1.71 15.87
CA HIS A 127 -2.97 0.69 16.52
C HIS A 127 -4.32 1.24 16.98
N GLY A 128 -5.14 0.37 17.60
CA GLY A 128 -6.47 0.70 18.08
C GLY A 128 -7.41 1.14 16.95
N ASN A 129 -8.33 2.03 17.23
CA ASN A 129 -9.32 2.54 16.27
C ASN A 129 -8.71 3.37 15.12
N ASN A 130 -7.39 3.53 15.11
CA ASN A 130 -6.68 4.28 14.08
C ASN A 130 -6.19 3.41 12.92
N SER A 131 -6.37 2.08 12.98
CA SER A 131 -5.91 1.18 11.91
C SER A 131 -6.68 -0.15 11.93
N SER A 132 -7.48 -0.39 10.89
CA SER A 132 -8.14 -1.68 10.68
C SER A 132 -7.15 -2.80 10.35
N TRP A 133 -6.00 -2.47 9.80
CA TRP A 133 -4.88 -3.41 9.66
C TRP A 133 -4.45 -3.95 11.03
N TRP A 134 -4.31 -3.06 12.03
CA TRP A 134 -3.98 -3.49 13.38
C TRP A 134 -5.08 -4.36 14.00
N HIS A 135 -6.35 -4.06 13.79
CA HIS A 135 -7.46 -4.87 14.31
C HIS A 135 -7.38 -6.33 13.83
N VAL A 136 -6.95 -6.56 12.60
CA VAL A 136 -6.80 -7.91 12.07
C VAL A 136 -5.52 -8.58 12.54
N TYR A 137 -4.39 -7.84 12.54
CA TYR A 137 -3.08 -8.46 12.72
C TYR A 137 -2.54 -8.39 14.15
N GLU A 138 -2.92 -7.39 14.95
CA GLU A 138 -2.38 -7.11 16.28
C GLU A 138 -0.85 -7.19 16.34
N SER A 139 -0.18 -6.84 15.25
CA SER A 139 1.27 -6.90 15.06
C SER A 139 1.68 -6.11 13.82
N ASN A 140 3.00 -6.02 13.56
CA ASN A 140 3.57 -5.45 12.33
C ASN A 140 3.54 -6.43 11.12
N GLU A 141 2.92 -7.58 11.25
CA GLU A 141 2.92 -8.63 10.23
C GLU A 141 2.35 -8.15 8.90
N PHE A 142 1.34 -7.26 8.91
CA PHE A 142 0.78 -6.69 7.68
C PHE A 142 1.80 -5.89 6.87
N ILE A 143 2.73 -5.19 7.52
CA ILE A 143 3.82 -4.45 6.87
C ILE A 143 4.76 -5.45 6.17
N ILE A 144 5.18 -6.48 6.91
CA ILE A 144 6.08 -7.52 6.40
C ILE A 144 5.46 -8.23 5.19
N ASN A 145 4.18 -8.61 5.30
CA ASN A 145 3.47 -9.31 4.25
C ASN A 145 3.24 -8.42 3.02
N ALA A 146 2.91 -7.13 3.21
CA ALA A 146 2.79 -6.19 2.12
C ALA A 146 4.07 -6.09 1.29
N PHE A 147 5.24 -5.94 1.95
CA PHE A 147 6.52 -5.92 1.25
C PHE A 147 6.89 -7.26 0.61
N LYS A 148 6.59 -8.40 1.25
CA LYS A 148 6.78 -9.72 0.63
C LYS A 148 5.97 -9.87 -0.66
N TYR A 149 4.70 -9.49 -0.63
CA TYR A 149 3.85 -9.58 -1.82
C TYR A 149 4.26 -8.56 -2.88
N ALA A 150 4.56 -7.33 -2.50
CA ALA A 150 5.05 -6.34 -3.44
C ALA A 150 6.35 -6.81 -4.13
N ASN A 151 7.32 -7.33 -3.37
CA ASN A 151 8.57 -7.87 -3.93
C ASN A 151 8.37 -9.10 -4.82
N LYS A 152 7.30 -9.87 -4.58
CA LYS A 152 6.96 -11.05 -5.41
C LYS A 152 6.38 -10.67 -6.77
N TYR A 153 5.63 -9.58 -6.84
CA TYR A 153 4.83 -9.21 -8.02
C TYR A 153 5.33 -7.97 -8.76
N ALA A 154 6.11 -7.10 -8.11
CA ALA A 154 6.69 -5.93 -8.78
C ALA A 154 7.81 -6.35 -9.74
N PRO A 155 7.94 -5.67 -10.89
CA PRO A 155 9.12 -5.80 -11.74
C PRO A 155 10.41 -5.37 -10.99
N GLU A 156 11.55 -5.97 -11.33
CA GLU A 156 12.84 -5.67 -10.70
C GLU A 156 13.28 -4.19 -10.79
N ASN A 157 12.80 -3.47 -11.80
CA ASN A 157 13.10 -2.06 -12.03
C ASN A 157 12.13 -1.10 -11.32
N VAL A 158 11.20 -1.59 -10.52
CA VAL A 158 10.27 -0.80 -9.71
C VAL A 158 10.74 -0.81 -8.26
N GLU A 159 11.13 0.35 -7.76
CA GLU A 159 11.58 0.50 -6.38
C GLU A 159 10.39 0.44 -5.40
N LEU A 160 10.58 -0.20 -4.25
CA LEU A 160 9.54 -0.38 -3.22
C LEU A 160 9.87 0.48 -2.00
N TYR A 161 8.93 1.34 -1.62
CA TYR A 161 9.12 2.31 -0.55
C TYR A 161 8.18 2.09 0.63
N TYR A 162 8.69 2.37 1.81
CA TYR A 162 7.89 2.78 2.95
C TYR A 162 7.79 4.31 2.91
N ASN A 163 6.59 4.85 3.05
CA ASN A 163 6.37 6.30 3.10
C ASN A 163 5.76 6.70 4.44
N ASP A 164 6.21 7.82 4.98
CA ASP A 164 5.69 8.37 6.22
C ASP A 164 5.80 9.91 6.20
N PHE A 165 5.38 10.56 7.27
CA PHE A 165 5.52 11.98 7.51
C PHE A 165 6.18 12.23 8.88
N GLY A 166 6.71 13.45 9.09
CA GLY A 166 7.33 13.83 10.34
C GLY A 166 8.69 13.17 10.60
N GLU A 167 9.46 12.86 9.53
CA GLU A 167 10.79 12.23 9.60
C GLU A 167 11.83 13.13 10.28
N THR A 168 11.51 14.41 10.49
CA THR A 168 12.33 15.34 11.30
C THR A 168 12.01 15.26 12.80
N ASP A 169 10.96 14.54 13.17
CA ASP A 169 10.66 14.25 14.57
C ASP A 169 11.56 13.13 15.07
N ASN A 170 12.45 13.44 16.00
CA ASN A 170 13.41 12.48 16.58
C ASN A 170 12.75 11.21 17.11
N THR A 171 11.47 11.28 17.48
CA THR A 171 10.74 10.14 18.05
C THR A 171 10.27 9.12 17.02
N LYS A 172 10.26 9.48 15.74
CA LYS A 172 9.96 8.58 14.62
C LYS A 172 11.22 7.98 13.97
N CYS A 173 12.37 8.60 14.19
CA CYS A 173 13.62 8.23 13.54
C CYS A 173 14.51 7.30 14.40
N GLU A 174 14.15 7.06 15.65
CA GLU A 174 14.84 6.17 16.60
C GLU A 174 14.21 4.77 16.64
#